data_cf21dfc5a143bcf1f88e8e13b8c6300f
#
_entry.id   cf21dfc5a143bcf1f88e8e13b8c6300f
#
_cell.length_a   1.000
_cell.length_b   1.000
_cell.length_c   1.000
_cell.angle_alpha   90.00
_cell.angle_beta   90.00
_cell.angle_gamma   90.00
#
_symmetry.space_group_name_H-M   'P 1'
#
loop_
_entity.id
_entity.type
_entity.pdbx_description
1 polymer ?
#
loop_
_entity_poly.entity_id
_entity_poly.type
_entity_poly.pdbx_seq_one_letter_code
_entity_poly.pdbx_strand_id
1 'polypeptide(L)'
;EVAAKLGVKRYRMKYFKYDLKRPVADQLDEIRPQLKDLVAVNKALGIQAIYQNHSGSNYFGAPLWDLWLLFKEHPVEHLAVALDTGHTTVEGTNSWPIQANLLRPHLGALYVKDYTWIENKKTLVPLGHGNIDSGYPRRLLKSGYTGPVNLHVEYLKPFSKENVPKQIAAIKRDAGTLRKW
;
A
#
# COMPACT_ATOMS: atom_id res chain seq x y z
N GLU A 1 15.77 -15.73 2.31
CA GLU A 1 16.52 -16.69 1.48
C GLU A 1 15.60 -17.76 0.86
N VAL A 2 14.77 -18.48 1.65
CA VAL A 2 13.88 -19.56 1.14
C VAL A 2 12.96 -19.03 0.02
N ALA A 3 12.30 -17.90 0.22
CA ALA A 3 11.43 -17.30 -0.78
C ALA A 3 12.16 -17.01 -2.11
N ALA A 4 13.39 -16.49 -2.04
CA ALA A 4 14.20 -16.22 -3.23
C ALA A 4 14.55 -17.51 -3.99
N LYS A 5 14.92 -18.58 -3.26
CA LYS A 5 15.18 -19.92 -3.85
C LYS A 5 13.93 -20.51 -4.54
N LEU A 6 12.74 -20.17 -4.04
CA LEU A 6 11.46 -20.59 -4.64
C LEU A 6 10.99 -19.64 -5.77
N GLY A 7 11.83 -18.71 -6.22
CA GLY A 7 11.52 -17.81 -7.32
C GLY A 7 10.62 -16.63 -6.95
N VAL A 8 10.34 -16.39 -5.65
CA VAL A 8 9.58 -15.22 -5.19
C VAL A 8 10.39 -13.97 -5.47
N LYS A 9 9.81 -13.02 -6.21
CA LYS A 9 10.48 -11.76 -6.59
C LYS A 9 10.12 -10.59 -5.68
N ARG A 10 8.99 -10.66 -4.97
CA ARG A 10 8.48 -9.58 -4.13
C ARG A 10 7.85 -10.11 -2.86
N TYR A 11 7.98 -9.35 -1.78
CA TYR A 11 7.28 -9.66 -0.52
C TYR A 11 6.84 -8.38 0.17
N ARG A 12 5.72 -8.45 0.89
CA ARG A 12 5.24 -7.34 1.72
C ARG A 12 5.96 -7.35 3.06
N MET A 13 6.52 -6.21 3.45
CA MET A 13 7.17 -5.99 4.75
C MET A 13 6.14 -5.92 5.89
N LYS A 14 6.64 -6.08 7.12
CA LYS A 14 5.89 -5.67 8.32
C LYS A 14 5.87 -4.14 8.43
N TYR A 15 4.92 -3.64 9.22
CA TYR A 15 4.81 -2.21 9.51
C TYR A 15 5.80 -1.76 10.57
N PHE A 16 6.37 -0.58 10.38
CA PHE A 16 6.91 0.22 11.46
C PHE A 16 5.79 1.06 12.09
N LYS A 17 5.91 1.31 13.39
CA LYS A 17 4.97 2.16 14.12
C LYS A 17 5.75 3.12 14.99
N TYR A 18 5.29 4.36 15.05
CA TYR A 18 5.85 5.36 15.92
C TYR A 18 5.36 5.22 17.37
N ASP A 19 6.26 5.44 18.30
CA ASP A 19 5.92 5.79 19.67
C ASP A 19 5.69 7.30 19.75
N LEU A 20 4.43 7.72 19.85
CA LEU A 20 4.08 9.16 19.87
C LEU A 20 4.52 9.89 21.15
N LYS A 21 5.11 9.21 22.11
CA LYS A 21 5.77 9.83 23.29
C LYS A 21 7.18 10.31 22.98
N ARG A 22 7.73 9.99 21.81
CA ARG A 22 9.06 10.33 21.35
C ARG A 22 8.99 11.18 20.08
N PRO A 23 9.99 12.05 19.80
CA PRO A 23 10.05 12.75 18.53
C PRO A 23 10.03 11.78 17.33
N VAL A 24 9.22 12.08 16.33
CA VAL A 24 9.13 11.23 15.12
C VAL A 24 10.43 11.30 14.31
N ALA A 25 11.10 12.44 14.29
CA ALA A 25 12.37 12.62 13.57
C ALA A 25 13.44 11.62 14.03
N ASP A 26 13.60 11.46 15.35
CA ASP A 26 14.59 10.53 15.92
C ASP A 26 14.29 9.08 15.52
N GLN A 27 13.00 8.73 15.45
CA GLN A 27 12.55 7.40 15.05
C GLN A 27 12.73 7.14 13.55
N LEU A 28 12.64 8.15 12.71
CA LEU A 28 13.01 8.05 11.29
C LEU A 28 14.49 7.73 11.14
N ASP A 29 15.34 8.36 11.95
CA ASP A 29 16.78 8.09 11.94
C ASP A 29 17.12 6.68 12.47
N GLU A 30 16.31 6.13 13.37
CA GLU A 30 16.40 4.72 13.81
C GLU A 30 15.95 3.70 12.75
N ILE A 31 14.96 4.06 11.92
CA ILE A 31 14.46 3.21 10.82
C ILE A 31 15.44 3.19 9.64
N ARG A 32 16.10 4.29 9.34
CA ARG A 32 17.01 4.45 8.20
C ARG A 32 18.06 3.34 8.07
N PRO A 33 18.88 3.02 9.09
CA PRO A 33 19.85 1.94 9.00
C PRO A 33 19.19 0.57 8.81
N GLN A 34 18.02 0.32 9.39
CA GLN A 34 17.30 -0.94 9.22
C GLN A 34 16.85 -1.14 7.76
N LEU A 35 16.41 -0.08 7.08
CA LEU A 35 16.07 -0.13 5.66
C LEU A 35 17.31 -0.34 4.79
N LYS A 36 18.44 0.30 5.12
CA LYS A 36 19.71 0.11 4.41
C LYS A 36 20.18 -1.34 4.48
N ASP A 37 20.13 -1.96 5.65
CA ASP A 37 20.51 -3.37 5.84
C ASP A 37 19.57 -4.31 5.09
N LEU A 38 18.26 -4.04 5.15
CA LEU A 38 17.27 -4.79 4.41
C LEU A 38 17.50 -4.71 2.89
N VAL A 39 17.79 -3.53 2.37
CA VAL A 39 18.08 -3.31 0.95
C VAL A 39 19.35 -4.07 0.52
N ALA A 40 20.38 -4.11 1.35
CA ALA A 40 21.60 -4.88 1.07
C ALA A 40 21.29 -6.38 0.92
N VAL A 41 20.48 -6.94 1.83
CA VAL A 41 20.04 -8.33 1.77
C VAL A 41 19.16 -8.57 0.53
N ASN A 42 18.22 -7.70 0.25
CA ASN A 42 17.32 -7.82 -0.92
C ASN A 42 18.10 -7.79 -2.24
N LYS A 43 19.10 -6.92 -2.32
CA LYS A 43 20.00 -6.83 -3.48
C LYS A 43 20.76 -8.14 -3.68
N ALA A 44 21.36 -8.70 -2.63
CA ALA A 44 22.08 -9.97 -2.69
C ALA A 44 21.20 -11.15 -3.13
N LEU A 45 19.89 -11.12 -2.77
CA LEU A 45 18.93 -12.17 -3.08
C LEU A 45 18.13 -11.93 -4.38
N GLY A 46 18.28 -10.80 -5.03
CA GLY A 46 17.51 -10.43 -6.22
C GLY A 46 15.98 -10.33 -5.98
N ILE A 47 15.58 -9.84 -4.80
CA ILE A 47 14.17 -9.68 -4.39
C ILE A 47 13.85 -8.24 -4.02
N GLN A 48 12.56 -7.90 -4.01
CA GLN A 48 12.04 -6.57 -3.68
C GLN A 48 11.16 -6.64 -2.43
N ALA A 49 11.50 -5.86 -1.41
CA ALA A 49 10.58 -5.58 -0.30
C ALA A 49 9.57 -4.53 -0.74
N ILE A 50 8.30 -4.73 -0.39
CA ILE A 50 7.22 -3.78 -0.67
C ILE A 50 6.61 -3.35 0.67
N TYR A 51 6.64 -2.06 0.95
CA TYR A 51 6.01 -1.46 2.12
C TYR A 51 4.64 -0.92 1.74
N GLN A 52 3.58 -1.44 2.34
CA GLN A 52 2.22 -0.91 2.17
C GLN A 52 2.03 0.29 3.11
N ASN A 53 1.63 1.45 2.58
CA ASN A 53 1.16 2.54 3.43
C ASN A 53 -0.14 2.13 4.15
N HIS A 54 -0.33 2.63 5.37
CA HIS A 54 -1.48 2.25 6.18
C HIS A 54 -2.02 3.43 6.98
N SER A 55 -3.33 3.62 6.97
CA SER A 55 -3.99 4.65 7.79
C SER A 55 -3.94 4.32 9.27
N GLY A 56 -3.72 5.34 10.11
CA GLY A 56 -3.72 5.22 11.55
C GLY A 56 -2.73 6.18 12.22
N SER A 57 -3.01 6.54 13.45
CA SER A 57 -2.34 7.63 14.17
C SER A 57 -0.84 7.46 14.38
N ASN A 58 -0.30 6.25 14.25
CA ASN A 58 1.10 5.97 14.55
C ASN A 58 1.81 5.10 13.49
N TYR A 59 1.24 4.93 12.30
CA TYR A 59 1.91 4.15 11.27
C TYR A 59 2.94 5.00 10.52
N PHE A 60 4.17 4.49 10.42
CA PHE A 60 5.11 4.92 9.38
C PHE A 60 4.44 4.69 8.02
N GLY A 61 4.44 5.70 7.17
CA GLY A 61 3.75 5.65 5.88
C GLY A 61 2.26 5.98 5.92
N ALA A 62 1.70 6.47 7.04
CA ALA A 62 0.38 7.07 7.03
C ALA A 62 0.37 8.37 6.22
N PRO A 63 1.23 9.37 6.53
CA PRO A 63 1.27 10.64 5.79
C PRO A 63 2.06 10.58 4.47
N LEU A 64 2.58 9.45 4.04
CA LEU A 64 3.38 9.18 2.85
C LEU A 64 4.70 9.98 2.71
N TRP A 65 4.81 11.17 3.27
CA TRP A 65 6.02 11.98 3.24
C TRP A 65 7.20 11.32 3.94
N ASP A 66 6.94 10.63 5.03
CA ASP A 66 7.90 9.88 5.80
C ASP A 66 8.47 8.69 5.00
N LEU A 67 7.62 7.99 4.24
CA LEU A 67 8.08 6.98 3.28
C LEU A 67 9.03 7.58 2.26
N TRP A 68 8.66 8.70 1.64
CA TRP A 68 9.50 9.34 0.64
C TRP A 68 10.84 9.78 1.22
N LEU A 69 10.88 10.34 2.45
CA LEU A 69 12.10 10.78 3.09
C LEU A 69 13.16 9.67 3.17
N LEU A 70 12.75 8.43 3.44
CA LEU A 70 13.66 7.30 3.59
C LEU A 70 13.83 6.52 2.27
N PHE A 71 12.74 6.32 1.52
CA PHE A 71 12.77 5.44 0.33
C PHE A 71 13.52 6.06 -0.85
N LYS A 72 13.55 7.40 -0.98
CA LYS A 72 14.31 8.09 -2.03
C LYS A 72 15.83 7.78 -2.01
N GLU A 73 16.32 7.26 -0.90
CA GLU A 73 17.74 6.89 -0.72
C GLU A 73 18.07 5.49 -1.27
N HIS A 74 17.05 4.74 -1.71
CA HIS A 74 17.18 3.34 -2.08
C HIS A 74 16.67 3.03 -3.49
N PRO A 75 17.30 2.06 -4.19
CA PRO A 75 16.80 1.58 -5.47
C PRO A 75 15.42 0.92 -5.33
N VAL A 76 14.48 1.30 -6.20
CA VAL A 76 13.11 0.76 -6.20
C VAL A 76 13.06 -0.76 -6.43
N GLU A 77 14.05 -1.32 -7.10
CA GLU A 77 14.21 -2.75 -7.37
C GLU A 77 14.36 -3.59 -6.09
N HIS A 78 14.77 -2.96 -4.99
CA HIS A 78 15.02 -3.66 -3.73
C HIS A 78 14.13 -3.19 -2.58
N LEU A 79 13.60 -1.95 -2.67
CA LEU A 79 12.68 -1.38 -1.68
C LEU A 79 11.67 -0.48 -2.39
N ALA A 80 10.40 -0.83 -2.32
CA ALA A 80 9.33 -0.13 -3.00
C ALA A 80 8.10 0.08 -2.11
N VAL A 81 7.18 0.90 -2.58
CA VAL A 81 5.90 1.17 -1.92
C VAL A 81 4.77 0.40 -2.61
N ALA A 82 3.92 -0.24 -1.83
CA ALA A 82 2.57 -0.59 -2.26
C ALA A 82 1.65 0.56 -1.89
N LEU A 83 1.27 1.37 -2.86
CA LEU A 83 0.33 2.48 -2.64
C LEU A 83 -1.09 1.91 -2.49
N ASP A 84 -1.62 1.95 -1.28
CA ASP A 84 -2.99 1.55 -0.99
C ASP A 84 -3.92 2.75 -1.13
N THR A 85 -4.78 2.72 -2.14
CA THR A 85 -5.67 3.84 -2.48
C THR A 85 -6.61 4.20 -1.34
N GLY A 86 -7.15 3.21 -0.64
CA GLY A 86 -8.04 3.45 0.49
C GLY A 86 -7.34 4.15 1.64
N HIS A 87 -6.15 3.67 2.03
CA HIS A 87 -5.37 4.30 3.09
C HIS A 87 -4.87 5.68 2.70
N THR A 88 -4.36 5.84 1.48
CA THR A 88 -3.87 7.13 0.97
C THR A 88 -4.97 8.20 0.96
N THR A 89 -6.18 7.84 0.52
CA THR A 89 -7.30 8.78 0.47
C THR A 89 -7.81 9.13 1.87
N VAL A 90 -7.84 8.17 2.80
CA VAL A 90 -8.22 8.41 4.21
C VAL A 90 -7.29 9.43 4.86
N GLU A 91 -5.98 9.26 4.74
CA GLU A 91 -5.00 10.12 5.42
C GLU A 91 -4.75 11.43 4.66
N GLY A 92 -4.75 11.37 3.33
CA GLY A 92 -4.42 12.52 2.50
C GLY A 92 -5.62 13.39 2.15
N THR A 93 -6.86 12.89 2.26
CA THR A 93 -8.07 13.62 1.82
C THR A 93 -7.87 14.33 0.48
N ASN A 94 -7.80 15.65 0.46
CA ASN A 94 -7.59 16.45 -0.76
C ASN A 94 -6.13 16.51 -1.22
N SER A 95 -5.16 16.21 -0.36
CA SER A 95 -3.73 16.27 -0.68
C SER A 95 -3.14 14.94 -1.17
N TRP A 96 -3.91 13.86 -1.13
CA TRP A 96 -3.41 12.54 -1.52
C TRP A 96 -2.81 12.48 -2.95
N PRO A 97 -3.30 13.24 -3.97
CA PRO A 97 -2.70 13.21 -5.30
C PRO A 97 -1.25 13.72 -5.32
N ILE A 98 -0.94 14.73 -4.49
CA ILE A 98 0.43 15.26 -4.34
C ILE A 98 1.32 14.17 -3.75
N GLN A 99 0.86 13.50 -2.71
CA GLN A 99 1.58 12.46 -2.00
C GLN A 99 1.82 11.23 -2.90
N ALA A 100 0.81 10.80 -3.64
CA ALA A 100 0.91 9.70 -4.60
C ALA A 100 1.89 10.03 -5.74
N ASN A 101 1.89 11.27 -6.23
CA ASN A 101 2.83 11.73 -7.26
C ASN A 101 4.27 11.73 -6.73
N LEU A 102 4.49 12.17 -5.50
CA LEU A 102 5.80 12.18 -4.85
C LEU A 102 6.40 10.77 -4.75
N LEU A 103 5.57 9.77 -4.41
CA LEU A 103 6.00 8.38 -4.26
C LEU A 103 6.04 7.58 -5.58
N ARG A 104 5.55 8.16 -6.68
CA ARG A 104 5.47 7.45 -7.97
C ARG A 104 6.78 6.78 -8.43
N PRO A 105 7.98 7.39 -8.29
CA PRO A 105 9.24 6.74 -8.65
C PRO A 105 9.56 5.49 -7.83
N HIS A 106 8.96 5.36 -6.65
CA HIS A 106 9.18 4.25 -5.72
C HIS A 106 8.03 3.24 -5.69
N LEU A 107 7.10 3.31 -6.67
CA LEU A 107 5.91 2.46 -6.68
C LEU A 107 6.22 1.05 -7.18
N GLY A 108 6.10 0.05 -6.30
CA GLY A 108 6.28 -1.37 -6.61
C GLY A 108 4.96 -2.13 -6.77
N ALA A 109 3.87 -1.64 -6.17
CA ALA A 109 2.52 -2.21 -6.29
C ALA A 109 1.45 -1.13 -6.08
N LEU A 110 0.28 -1.33 -6.70
CA LEU A 110 -0.93 -0.57 -6.41
C LEU A 110 -1.92 -1.50 -5.70
N TYR A 111 -2.39 -1.11 -4.51
CA TYR A 111 -3.42 -1.81 -3.77
C TYR A 111 -4.72 -1.01 -3.84
N VAL A 112 -5.80 -1.65 -4.26
CA VAL A 112 -7.08 -1.00 -4.52
C VAL A 112 -8.13 -1.57 -3.59
N LYS A 113 -8.71 -0.69 -2.78
CA LYS A 113 -9.88 -0.94 -1.95
C LYS A 113 -10.64 0.34 -1.75
N ASP A 114 -11.92 0.24 -1.43
CA ASP A 114 -12.78 1.40 -1.29
C ASP A 114 -13.35 1.54 0.13
N TYR A 115 -13.71 2.75 0.48
CA TYR A 115 -14.30 3.07 1.77
C TYR A 115 -15.22 4.29 1.66
N THR A 116 -16.11 4.42 2.62
CA THR A 116 -16.90 5.63 2.85
C THR A 116 -16.92 5.98 4.34
N TRP A 117 -17.43 7.16 4.66
CA TRP A 117 -17.66 7.59 6.03
C TRP A 117 -19.12 7.36 6.40
N ILE A 118 -19.37 6.58 7.45
CA ILE A 118 -20.69 6.38 8.06
C ILE A 118 -20.56 6.82 9.52
N GLU A 119 -21.36 7.79 9.93
CA GLU A 119 -21.31 8.36 11.30
C GLU A 119 -19.89 8.70 11.76
N ASN A 120 -19.12 9.36 10.90
CA ASN A 120 -17.70 9.72 11.13
C ASN A 120 -16.76 8.52 11.35
N LYS A 121 -17.18 7.30 10.99
CA LYS A 121 -16.34 6.10 11.02
C LYS A 121 -15.99 5.67 9.61
N LYS A 122 -14.70 5.42 9.37
CA LYS A 122 -14.24 4.81 8.14
C LYS A 122 -14.84 3.41 7.99
N THR A 123 -15.65 3.20 6.98
CA THR A 123 -16.30 1.93 6.67
C THR A 123 -15.86 1.43 5.32
N LEU A 124 -15.31 0.22 5.26
CA LEU A 124 -14.94 -0.42 4.00
C LEU A 124 -16.20 -0.83 3.23
N VAL A 125 -16.20 -0.58 1.93
CA VAL A 125 -17.32 -0.84 1.03
C VAL A 125 -16.86 -1.54 -0.24
N PRO A 126 -17.78 -2.13 -1.01
CA PRO A 126 -17.48 -2.65 -2.33
C PRO A 126 -16.86 -1.58 -3.23
N LEU A 127 -15.97 -2.01 -4.13
CA LEU A 127 -15.27 -1.12 -5.03
C LEU A 127 -16.25 -0.34 -5.92
N GLY A 128 -16.08 0.98 -5.96
CA GLY A 128 -16.98 1.91 -6.69
C GLY A 128 -18.17 2.41 -5.88
N HIS A 129 -18.27 2.04 -4.61
CA HIS A 129 -19.33 2.49 -3.69
C HIS A 129 -18.83 3.48 -2.63
N GLY A 130 -17.59 3.90 -2.72
CA GLY A 130 -16.95 4.76 -1.73
C GLY A 130 -16.32 6.02 -2.30
N ASN A 131 -15.24 6.46 -1.67
CA ASN A 131 -14.66 7.78 -1.83
C ASN A 131 -13.30 7.78 -2.56
N ILE A 132 -12.77 6.63 -2.98
CA ILE A 132 -11.50 6.61 -3.71
C ILE A 132 -11.68 7.14 -5.14
N ASP A 133 -10.61 7.68 -5.69
CA ASP A 133 -10.59 8.13 -7.08
C ASP A 133 -10.52 6.93 -8.04
N SER A 134 -11.65 6.58 -8.63
CA SER A 134 -11.79 5.47 -9.59
C SER A 134 -10.95 5.64 -10.87
N GLY A 135 -10.62 6.87 -11.23
CA GLY A 135 -9.77 7.17 -12.40
C GLY A 135 -8.28 7.01 -12.16
N TYR A 136 -7.84 6.96 -10.90
CA TYR A 136 -6.42 6.90 -10.58
C TYR A 136 -5.69 5.66 -11.12
N PRO A 137 -6.23 4.42 -10.97
CA PRO A 137 -5.59 3.23 -11.52
C PRO A 137 -5.33 3.36 -13.04
N ARG A 138 -6.32 3.83 -13.80
CA ARG A 138 -6.17 4.04 -15.25
C ARG A 138 -5.13 5.10 -15.58
N ARG A 139 -5.12 6.23 -14.88
CA ARG A 139 -4.11 7.28 -15.10
C ARG A 139 -2.71 6.78 -14.81
N LEU A 140 -2.55 5.98 -13.76
CA LEU A 140 -1.28 5.38 -13.39
C LEU A 140 -0.78 4.43 -14.49
N LEU A 141 -1.63 3.52 -14.98
CA LEU A 141 -1.29 2.62 -16.09
C LEU A 141 -0.91 3.39 -17.37
N LYS A 142 -1.71 4.40 -17.75
CA LYS A 142 -1.40 5.26 -18.92
C LYS A 142 -0.08 6.02 -18.78
N SER A 143 0.39 6.22 -17.57
CA SER A 143 1.67 6.88 -17.30
C SER A 143 2.88 5.95 -17.33
N GLY A 144 2.71 4.70 -17.79
CA GLY A 144 3.79 3.72 -17.95
C GLY A 144 4.03 2.81 -16.73
N TYR A 145 3.14 2.80 -15.75
CA TYR A 145 3.23 1.85 -14.65
C TYR A 145 2.93 0.42 -15.13
N THR A 146 3.83 -0.52 -14.86
CA THR A 146 3.72 -1.93 -15.26
C THR A 146 3.69 -2.90 -14.07
N GLY A 147 3.69 -2.37 -12.86
CA GLY A 147 3.66 -3.18 -11.64
C GLY A 147 2.29 -3.83 -11.38
N PRO A 148 2.21 -4.73 -10.39
CA PRO A 148 0.97 -5.40 -10.04
C PRO A 148 -0.07 -4.44 -9.47
N VAL A 149 -1.34 -4.71 -9.80
CA VAL A 149 -2.51 -4.08 -9.19
C VAL A 149 -3.24 -5.15 -8.40
N ASN A 150 -3.32 -4.98 -7.08
CA ASN A 150 -3.95 -5.92 -6.16
C ASN A 150 -5.29 -5.37 -5.67
N LEU A 151 -6.33 -6.16 -5.80
CA LEU A 151 -7.65 -5.86 -5.25
C LEU A 151 -7.76 -6.39 -3.82
N HIS A 152 -8.16 -5.52 -2.89
CA HIS A 152 -8.43 -5.86 -1.50
C HIS A 152 -9.92 -5.86 -1.20
N VAL A 153 -10.48 -7.02 -0.91
CA VAL A 153 -11.89 -7.19 -0.49
C VAL A 153 -11.93 -7.41 1.02
N GLU A 154 -12.03 -6.33 1.79
CA GLU A 154 -11.90 -6.35 3.25
C GLU A 154 -13.21 -5.99 3.98
N TYR A 155 -14.29 -5.67 3.28
CA TYR A 155 -15.59 -5.29 3.84
C TYR A 155 -16.47 -6.48 4.24
N LEU A 156 -16.11 -7.70 3.86
CA LEU A 156 -16.80 -8.92 4.27
C LEU A 156 -16.05 -9.62 5.39
N LYS A 157 -16.68 -9.69 6.56
CA LYS A 157 -16.14 -10.39 7.73
C LYS A 157 -17.26 -11.22 8.37
N PRO A 158 -16.95 -12.29 9.12
CA PRO A 158 -15.62 -12.88 9.30
C PRO A 158 -15.14 -13.67 8.06
N PHE A 159 -13.84 -13.88 7.98
CA PHE A 159 -13.26 -14.82 7.01
C PHE A 159 -13.47 -16.25 7.54
N SER A 160 -14.55 -16.89 7.13
CA SER A 160 -14.91 -18.25 7.52
C SER A 160 -15.28 -19.08 6.30
N LYS A 161 -15.29 -20.41 6.47
CA LYS A 161 -15.64 -21.33 5.36
C LYS A 161 -17.05 -21.06 4.81
N GLU A 162 -17.99 -20.73 5.67
CA GLU A 162 -19.40 -20.45 5.32
C GLU A 162 -19.51 -19.18 4.46
N ASN A 163 -18.57 -18.24 4.61
CA ASN A 163 -18.56 -16.99 3.87
C ASN A 163 -17.76 -17.05 2.56
N VAL A 164 -17.09 -18.16 2.26
CA VAL A 164 -16.30 -18.30 1.01
C VAL A 164 -17.11 -18.00 -0.26
N PRO A 165 -18.37 -18.50 -0.44
CA PRO A 165 -19.14 -18.16 -1.64
C PRO A 165 -19.41 -16.66 -1.78
N LYS A 166 -19.71 -15.97 -0.66
CA LYS A 166 -19.92 -14.51 -0.62
C LYS A 166 -18.64 -13.75 -0.95
N GLN A 167 -17.51 -14.21 -0.42
CA GLN A 167 -16.19 -13.60 -0.71
C GLN A 167 -15.81 -13.77 -2.19
N ILE A 168 -16.02 -14.94 -2.77
CA ILE A 168 -15.78 -15.18 -4.21
C ILE A 168 -16.66 -14.27 -5.07
N ALA A 169 -17.95 -14.15 -4.74
CA ALA A 169 -18.86 -13.27 -5.46
C ALA A 169 -18.42 -11.79 -5.37
N ALA A 170 -17.98 -11.34 -4.19
CA ALA A 170 -17.47 -10.01 -3.98
C ALA A 170 -16.19 -9.74 -4.78
N ILE A 171 -15.23 -10.67 -4.77
CA ILE A 171 -13.99 -10.57 -5.56
C ILE A 171 -14.32 -10.46 -7.06
N LYS A 172 -15.23 -11.30 -7.58
CA LYS A 172 -15.64 -11.26 -8.99
C LYS A 172 -16.28 -9.92 -9.36
N ARG A 173 -17.19 -9.41 -8.52
CA ARG A 173 -17.84 -8.12 -8.71
C ARG A 173 -16.82 -6.97 -8.73
N ASP A 174 -15.99 -6.89 -7.72
CA ASP A 174 -15.04 -5.79 -7.55
C ASP A 174 -13.91 -5.85 -8.60
N ALA A 175 -13.48 -7.04 -9.01
CA ALA A 175 -12.59 -7.22 -10.15
C ALA A 175 -13.24 -6.75 -11.46
N GLY A 176 -14.54 -7.00 -11.64
CA GLY A 176 -15.32 -6.47 -12.77
C GLY A 176 -15.40 -4.93 -12.76
N THR A 177 -15.55 -4.33 -11.59
CA THR A 177 -15.53 -2.87 -11.41
C THR A 177 -14.14 -2.30 -11.74
N LEU A 178 -13.08 -2.87 -11.20
CA LEU A 178 -11.70 -2.42 -11.42
C LEU A 178 -11.30 -2.46 -12.90
N ARG A 179 -11.77 -3.45 -13.67
CA ARG A 179 -11.49 -3.55 -15.12
C ARG A 179 -12.17 -2.45 -15.94
N LYS A 180 -13.20 -1.82 -15.40
CA LYS A 180 -13.90 -0.70 -16.08
C LYS A 180 -13.27 0.66 -15.77
N TRP A 181 -12.47 0.74 -14.71
CA TRP A 181 -11.74 1.92 -14.31
C TRP A 181 -10.45 2.05 -15.12
#